data_62ea24483603253cee67df2586fd116c
#
_entry.id   62ea24483603253cee67df2586fd116c
#
_cell.length_a   1.000
_cell.length_b   1.000
_cell.length_c   1.000
_cell.angle_alpha   90.00
_cell.angle_beta   90.00
_cell.angle_gamma   90.00
#
_symmetry.space_group_name_H-M   'P 1'
#
loop_
_entity.id
_entity.type
_entity.pdbx_description
1 polymer ?
#
loop_
_entity_poly.entity_id
_entity_poly.type
_entity_poly.pdbx_seq_one_letter_code
_entity_poly.pdbx_strand_id
1 'polypeptide(L)'
;KCICCGACDPPCPAMEINDPEHSKFAIWVGGKNSNARAKPTFMKMVAAGIPNNPPRWPEVSEIVKRILYVYKEDARPWERLSDWVDRIGWPRFFERTGLPFTKYLIDDWRGARVNLNASTHIRF
;
A
#
# COMPACT_ATOMS: atom_id res chain seq x y z
N LYS A 1 13.86 -4.16 -14.27
CA LYS A 1 12.88 -3.60 -13.33
C LYS A 1 12.86 -4.48 -12.10
N CYS A 2 13.35 -3.97 -10.99
CA CYS A 2 13.43 -4.70 -9.73
C CYS A 2 12.04 -4.91 -9.14
N ILE A 3 11.75 -6.12 -8.68
CA ILE A 3 10.53 -6.48 -7.94
C ILE A 3 10.83 -6.76 -6.46
N CYS A 4 12.05 -6.45 -6.01
CA CYS A 4 12.53 -6.66 -4.64
C CYS A 4 12.31 -8.09 -4.11
N CYS A 5 12.47 -9.11 -4.96
CA CYS A 5 12.31 -10.51 -4.55
C CYS A 5 13.52 -11.08 -3.78
N GLY A 6 14.64 -10.34 -3.70
CA GLY A 6 15.86 -10.75 -3.01
C GLY A 6 16.69 -11.84 -3.70
N ALA A 7 16.28 -12.31 -4.88
CA ALA A 7 16.98 -13.43 -5.55
C ALA A 7 18.40 -13.09 -6.04
N CYS A 8 18.72 -11.82 -6.20
CA CYS A 8 20.03 -11.36 -6.64
C CYS A 8 20.97 -11.01 -5.46
N ASP A 9 20.45 -10.91 -4.25
CA ASP A 9 21.23 -10.55 -3.06
C ASP A 9 22.32 -11.59 -2.72
N PRO A 10 22.02 -12.91 -2.66
CA PRO A 10 23.03 -13.90 -2.38
C PRO A 10 24.18 -13.98 -3.41
N PRO A 11 23.93 -13.87 -4.73
CA PRO A 11 25.00 -13.97 -5.72
C PRO A 11 25.76 -12.66 -5.97
N CYS A 12 25.24 -11.51 -5.50
CA CYS A 12 25.86 -10.22 -5.79
C CYS A 12 25.85 -9.27 -4.57
N PRO A 13 26.91 -9.27 -3.75
CA PRO A 13 26.99 -8.44 -2.56
C PRO A 13 26.98 -6.93 -2.83
N ALA A 14 27.10 -6.49 -4.09
CA ALA A 14 26.98 -5.11 -4.50
C ALA A 14 25.51 -4.66 -4.67
N MET A 15 24.55 -5.58 -4.57
CA MET A 15 23.11 -5.30 -4.65
C MET A 15 22.49 -5.36 -3.24
N GLU A 16 22.49 -4.26 -2.54
CA GLU A 16 21.91 -4.10 -1.20
C GLU A 16 20.36 -4.09 -1.25
N ILE A 17 19.76 -5.24 -1.60
CA ILE A 17 18.30 -5.34 -1.73
C ILE A 17 17.62 -5.58 -0.38
N ASN A 18 18.33 -6.24 0.56
CA ASN A 18 17.85 -6.56 1.90
C ASN A 18 18.62 -5.80 2.98
N ASP A 19 19.05 -4.58 2.69
CA ASP A 19 19.71 -3.74 3.67
C ASP A 19 18.70 -3.19 4.69
N PRO A 20 18.77 -3.62 5.96
CA PRO A 20 17.85 -3.15 6.99
C PRO A 20 18.04 -1.68 7.35
N GLU A 21 19.24 -1.10 7.14
CA GLU A 21 19.53 0.30 7.48
C GLU A 21 18.92 1.27 6.46
N HIS A 22 18.91 0.89 5.18
CA HIS A 22 18.38 1.73 4.10
C HIS A 22 16.97 1.30 3.65
N SER A 23 16.44 0.21 4.21
CA SER A 23 15.08 -0.24 3.87
C SER A 23 14.02 0.75 4.38
N LYS A 24 12.95 0.91 3.59
CA LYS A 24 11.84 1.80 3.88
C LYS A 24 10.52 1.07 3.71
N PHE A 25 9.51 1.53 4.43
CA PHE A 25 8.16 0.97 4.30
C PHE A 25 7.32 1.73 3.29
N ALA A 26 6.38 1.00 2.70
CA ALA A 26 5.27 1.56 1.94
C ALA A 26 3.95 1.01 2.51
N ILE A 27 2.91 1.84 2.50
CA ILE A 27 1.57 1.47 2.95
C ILE A 27 0.65 1.39 1.75
N TRP A 28 -0.07 0.29 1.67
CA TRP A 28 -1.04 -0.01 0.63
C TRP A 28 -2.43 -0.13 1.23
N VAL A 29 -3.43 0.42 0.56
CA VAL A 29 -4.80 0.49 1.04
C VAL A 29 -5.78 -0.04 -0.02
N GLY A 30 -6.83 -0.71 0.40
CA GLY A 30 -8.02 -0.95 -0.41
C GLY A 30 -8.05 -2.26 -1.19
N GLY A 31 -7.26 -3.27 -0.88
CA GLY A 31 -7.35 -4.58 -1.52
C GLY A 31 -8.63 -5.35 -1.15
N LYS A 32 -9.33 -5.88 -2.17
CA LYS A 32 -10.54 -6.68 -1.99
C LYS A 32 -10.62 -7.77 -3.06
N ASN A 33 -10.87 -9.01 -2.64
CA ASN A 33 -11.21 -10.09 -3.55
C ASN A 33 -12.62 -9.93 -4.10
N SER A 34 -12.89 -10.47 -5.28
CA SER A 34 -14.25 -10.49 -5.82
C SER A 34 -15.14 -11.41 -4.99
N ASN A 35 -16.41 -11.07 -4.94
CA ASN A 35 -17.48 -11.95 -4.51
C ASN A 35 -18.66 -11.82 -5.48
N ALA A 36 -19.75 -12.56 -5.27
CA ALA A 36 -20.94 -12.55 -6.13
C ALA A 36 -21.56 -11.14 -6.33
N ARG A 37 -21.24 -10.18 -5.47
CA ARG A 37 -21.84 -8.83 -5.46
C ARG A 37 -20.86 -7.70 -5.79
N ALA A 38 -19.56 -7.96 -5.73
CA ALA A 38 -18.57 -6.91 -5.87
C ALA A 38 -17.36 -7.36 -6.70
N LYS A 39 -16.89 -6.47 -7.57
CA LYS A 39 -15.68 -6.67 -8.36
C LYS A 39 -14.44 -6.64 -7.46
N PRO A 40 -13.34 -7.33 -7.83
CA PRO A 40 -12.08 -7.22 -7.12
C PRO A 40 -11.50 -5.81 -7.28
N THR A 41 -10.86 -5.33 -6.24
CA THR A 41 -10.08 -4.09 -6.27
C THR A 41 -8.68 -4.36 -5.79
N PHE A 42 -7.69 -3.78 -6.47
CA PHE A 42 -6.30 -3.88 -6.06
C PHE A 42 -5.96 -2.82 -5.01
N MET A 43 -5.03 -3.17 -4.12
CA MET A 43 -4.45 -2.19 -3.21
C MET A 43 -3.76 -1.07 -3.99
N LYS A 44 -3.86 0.13 -3.47
CA LYS A 44 -3.14 1.31 -3.99
C LYS A 44 -2.16 1.81 -2.94
N MET A 45 -0.98 2.20 -3.38
CA MET A 45 0.03 2.76 -2.50
C MET A 45 -0.36 4.17 -2.07
N VAL A 46 -0.45 4.40 -0.77
CA VAL A 46 -0.87 5.70 -0.20
C VAL A 46 0.24 6.41 0.55
N ALA A 47 1.28 5.70 0.94
CA ALA A 47 2.48 6.27 1.53
C ALA A 47 3.69 5.42 1.17
N ALA A 48 4.85 6.05 0.98
CA ALA A 48 6.10 5.39 0.66
C ALA A 48 7.28 6.14 1.27
N GLY A 49 8.42 5.45 1.39
CA GLY A 49 9.63 6.05 1.91
C GLY A 49 9.62 6.26 3.42
N ILE A 50 8.75 5.56 4.16
CA ILE A 50 8.66 5.65 5.61
C ILE A 50 9.88 4.96 6.23
N PRO A 51 10.59 5.60 7.17
CA PRO A 51 11.78 5.04 7.80
C PRO A 51 11.51 3.70 8.49
N ASN A 52 12.52 2.82 8.46
CA ASN A 52 12.48 1.55 9.18
C ASN A 52 13.08 1.74 10.59
N ASN A 53 12.26 2.19 11.54
CA ASN A 53 12.65 2.47 12.91
C ASN A 53 12.12 1.39 13.89
N PRO A 54 12.83 0.24 14.05
CA PRO A 54 12.44 -0.75 15.05
C PRO A 54 12.62 -0.17 16.47
N PRO A 55 11.97 -0.73 17.51
CA PRO A 55 11.19 -1.99 17.48
C PRO A 55 9.70 -1.82 17.20
N ARG A 56 9.16 -0.63 17.18
CA ARG A 56 7.69 -0.41 17.11
C ARG A 56 7.23 0.35 15.87
N TRP A 57 8.16 0.75 15.01
CA TRP A 57 7.85 1.52 13.78
C TRP A 57 6.82 2.63 14.01
N PRO A 58 7.16 3.64 14.83
CA PRO A 58 6.18 4.64 15.27
C PRO A 58 5.56 5.41 14.10
N GLU A 59 6.34 5.75 13.08
CA GLU A 59 5.87 6.49 11.91
C GLU A 59 4.85 5.68 11.10
N VAL A 60 5.13 4.39 10.89
CA VAL A 60 4.20 3.48 10.20
C VAL A 60 2.91 3.34 11.02
N SER A 61 3.06 3.14 12.33
CA SER A 61 1.94 2.97 13.25
C SER A 61 1.05 4.22 13.30
N GLU A 62 1.64 5.41 13.27
CA GLU A 62 0.90 6.67 13.27
C GLU A 62 0.08 6.83 11.98
N ILE A 63 0.68 6.58 10.82
CA ILE A 63 -0.02 6.68 9.54
C ILE A 63 -1.18 5.67 9.49
N VAL A 64 -0.95 4.42 9.89
CA VAL A 64 -2.00 3.40 9.92
C VAL A 64 -3.13 3.79 10.86
N LYS A 65 -2.82 4.25 12.06
CA LYS A 65 -3.84 4.74 13.02
C LYS A 65 -4.66 5.88 12.43
N ARG A 66 -4.01 6.86 11.81
CA ARG A 66 -4.67 8.00 11.17
C ARG A 66 -5.67 7.55 10.10
N ILE A 67 -5.27 6.64 9.22
CA ILE A 67 -6.15 6.06 8.20
C ILE A 67 -7.34 5.35 8.86
N LEU A 68 -7.09 4.53 9.88
CA LEU A 68 -8.14 3.78 10.56
C LEU A 68 -9.11 4.67 11.34
N TYR A 69 -8.64 5.76 11.95
CA TYR A 69 -9.51 6.72 12.63
C TYR A 69 -10.46 7.42 11.65
N VAL A 70 -9.93 7.93 10.54
CA VAL A 70 -10.75 8.59 9.52
C VAL A 70 -11.75 7.61 8.90
N TYR A 71 -11.32 6.38 8.64
CA TYR A 71 -12.22 5.32 8.17
C TYR A 71 -13.32 5.03 9.18
N LYS A 72 -12.99 4.88 10.47
CA LYS A 72 -13.97 4.59 11.53
C LYS A 72 -15.04 5.70 11.66
N GLU A 73 -14.66 6.94 11.44
CA GLU A 73 -15.58 8.09 11.54
C GLU A 73 -16.56 8.18 10.36
N ASP A 74 -16.15 7.77 9.18
CA ASP A 74 -16.90 7.99 7.94
C ASP A 74 -17.46 6.71 7.31
N ALA A 75 -17.01 5.54 7.74
CA ALA A 75 -17.44 4.27 7.17
C ALA A 75 -18.91 3.97 7.52
N ARG A 76 -19.64 3.45 6.54
CA ARG A 76 -20.98 2.93 6.74
C ARG A 76 -20.95 1.53 7.38
N PRO A 77 -22.02 1.09 8.03
CA PRO A 77 -22.12 -0.28 8.52
C PRO A 77 -21.79 -1.29 7.41
N TRP A 78 -20.87 -2.23 7.69
CA TRP A 78 -20.42 -3.29 6.78
C TRP A 78 -19.65 -2.81 5.53
N GLU A 79 -19.32 -1.53 5.42
CA GLU A 79 -18.48 -0.97 4.35
C GLU A 79 -17.01 -1.36 4.59
N ARG A 80 -16.38 -1.98 3.60
CA ARG A 80 -14.96 -2.30 3.66
C ARG A 80 -14.13 -1.06 3.32
N LEU A 81 -12.87 -1.05 3.75
CA LEU A 81 -11.96 0.06 3.48
C LEU A 81 -11.86 0.39 1.97
N SER A 82 -11.83 -0.62 1.11
CA SER A 82 -11.84 -0.40 -0.34
C SER A 82 -13.12 0.25 -0.85
N ASP A 83 -14.28 -0.20 -0.35
CA ASP A 83 -15.59 0.33 -0.76
C ASP A 83 -15.75 1.78 -0.26
N TRP A 84 -15.25 2.06 0.95
CA TRP A 84 -15.20 3.41 1.50
C TRP A 84 -14.34 4.34 0.63
N VAL A 85 -13.13 3.93 0.26
CA VAL A 85 -12.25 4.73 -0.60
C VAL A 85 -12.87 4.92 -1.99
N ASP A 86 -13.49 3.89 -2.57
CA ASP A 86 -14.20 3.99 -3.86
C ASP A 86 -15.36 4.98 -3.77
N ARG A 87 -16.07 5.04 -2.62
CA ARG A 87 -17.18 5.97 -2.39
C ARG A 87 -16.74 7.41 -2.23
N ILE A 88 -15.69 7.67 -1.42
CA ILE A 88 -15.22 9.05 -1.15
C ILE A 88 -14.29 9.59 -2.24
N GLY A 89 -13.61 8.71 -2.94
CA GLY A 89 -12.57 9.04 -3.91
C GLY A 89 -11.20 9.33 -3.28
N TRP A 90 -10.14 9.09 -4.04
CA TRP A 90 -8.76 9.28 -3.58
C TRP A 90 -8.44 10.73 -3.17
N PRO A 91 -8.90 11.79 -3.86
CA PRO A 91 -8.63 13.15 -3.43
C PRO A 91 -9.11 13.42 -2.00
N ARG A 92 -10.34 13.02 -1.68
CA ARG A 92 -10.89 13.16 -0.32
C ARG A 92 -10.20 12.27 0.69
N PHE A 93 -9.75 11.08 0.29
CA PHE A 93 -8.97 10.22 1.16
C PHE A 93 -7.70 10.93 1.64
N PHE A 94 -6.92 11.51 0.72
CA PHE A 94 -5.69 12.23 1.07
C PHE A 94 -5.98 13.51 1.89
N GLU A 95 -7.00 14.25 1.54
CA GLU A 95 -7.43 15.44 2.28
C GLU A 95 -7.78 15.09 3.74
N ARG A 96 -8.61 14.07 3.96
CA ARG A 96 -9.06 13.67 5.30
C ARG A 96 -7.97 13.03 6.14
N THR A 97 -7.14 12.22 5.54
CA THR A 97 -6.02 11.56 6.24
C THR A 97 -4.84 12.52 6.46
N GLY A 98 -4.78 13.64 5.74
CA GLY A 98 -3.66 14.58 5.79
C GLY A 98 -2.34 13.97 5.30
N LEU A 99 -2.39 12.91 4.51
CA LEU A 99 -1.21 12.29 3.93
C LEU A 99 -0.73 13.08 2.71
N PRO A 100 0.58 13.27 2.52
CA PRO A 100 1.10 13.94 1.35
C PRO A 100 0.85 13.10 0.09
N PHE A 101 0.26 13.71 -0.93
CA PHE A 101 0.12 13.06 -2.22
C PHE A 101 1.31 13.36 -3.12
N THR A 102 1.85 12.34 -3.74
CA THR A 102 2.94 12.45 -4.71
C THR A 102 2.59 11.71 -6.01
N LYS A 103 3.25 12.06 -7.10
CA LYS A 103 3.08 11.42 -8.41
C LYS A 103 3.38 9.92 -8.45
N TYR A 104 3.99 9.39 -7.41
CA TYR A 104 4.36 7.97 -7.30
C TYR A 104 3.30 7.13 -6.58
N LEU A 105 2.24 7.77 -6.08
CA LEU A 105 1.17 7.11 -5.35
C LEU A 105 -0.03 6.81 -6.26
N ILE A 106 -0.91 5.92 -5.83
CA ILE A 106 -2.17 5.52 -6.47
C ILE A 106 -1.97 4.85 -7.83
N ASP A 107 -1.74 5.63 -8.86
CA ASP A 107 -1.67 5.17 -10.25
C ASP A 107 -0.25 4.98 -10.75
N ASP A 108 0.74 5.01 -9.86
CA ASP A 108 2.05 4.53 -10.23
C ASP A 108 1.98 3.02 -10.51
N TRP A 109 1.80 2.71 -11.79
CA TRP A 109 1.76 1.34 -12.26
C TRP A 109 3.03 0.55 -11.94
N ARG A 110 4.14 1.21 -11.62
CA ARG A 110 5.39 0.56 -11.17
C ARG A 110 5.22 0.03 -9.75
N GLY A 111 4.64 0.82 -8.86
CA GLY A 111 4.27 0.37 -7.53
C GLY A 111 3.13 -0.64 -7.55
N ALA A 112 2.11 -0.41 -8.35
CA ALA A 112 1.01 -1.35 -8.59
C ALA A 112 1.48 -2.65 -9.25
N ARG A 113 2.62 -2.65 -9.92
CA ARG A 113 3.17 -3.81 -10.62
C ARG A 113 3.54 -4.97 -9.69
N VAL A 114 3.92 -4.71 -8.47
CA VAL A 114 4.16 -5.77 -7.48
C VAL A 114 2.86 -6.54 -7.23
N ASN A 115 1.75 -5.82 -7.10
CA ASN A 115 0.44 -6.43 -6.94
C ASN A 115 -0.07 -7.09 -8.22
N LEU A 116 0.21 -6.51 -9.38
CA LEU A 116 -0.11 -7.10 -10.68
C LEU A 116 0.68 -8.39 -10.90
N ASN A 117 1.95 -8.44 -10.52
CA ASN A 117 2.73 -9.66 -10.62
C ASN A 117 2.20 -10.75 -9.69
N ALA A 118 1.80 -10.39 -8.47
CA ALA A 118 1.15 -11.32 -7.56
C ALA A 118 -0.18 -11.83 -8.10
N SER A 119 -0.93 -10.98 -8.82
CA SER A 119 -2.21 -11.36 -9.41
C SER A 119 -2.07 -12.06 -10.77
N THR A 120 -1.01 -11.81 -11.53
CA THR A 120 -0.77 -12.48 -12.81
C THR A 120 -0.23 -13.89 -12.65
N HIS A 121 0.23 -14.26 -11.48
CA HIS A 121 0.50 -15.66 -11.16
C HIS A 121 -0.78 -16.49 -10.99
N ILE A 122 -1.94 -15.84 -10.86
CA ILE A 122 -3.25 -16.45 -10.93
C ILE A 122 -3.78 -16.26 -12.37
N ARG A 123 -3.09 -16.77 -13.33
CA ARG A 123 -3.65 -16.96 -14.67
C ARG A 123 -4.50 -18.22 -14.64
N PHE A 124 -5.77 -18.03 -14.76
CA PHE A 124 -6.72 -19.06 -15.09
C PHE A 124 -6.53 -19.50 -16.55
#